data_d15338315cff71a8459cfa0a1f0c6e0c
#
_entry.id   d15338315cff71a8459cfa0a1f0c6e0c
#
_cell.length_a   1.000
_cell.length_b   1.000
_cell.length_c   1.000
_cell.angle_alpha   90.00
_cell.angle_beta   90.00
_cell.angle_gamma   90.00
#
_symmetry.space_group_name_H-M   'P 1'
#
loop_
_entity.id
_entity.type
_entity.pdbx_description
1 polymer ?
#
loop_
_entity_poly.entity_id
_entity_poly.type
_entity_poly.pdbx_seq_one_letter_code
_entity_poly.pdbx_strand_id
1 'polypeptide(L)'
;GIALKQLITARKVSCTLTLEDKVHDKKESVELPRFLFVTCMSHRYEGGGFMFCPPAVDHDGVLDLCSVGNISKGLVLLALPTAFFGKHYFVKGINAHTATQMSITASAPLWVHTDGEVTRKSRGFRVECLPGAIRMITP
;
A
#
# COMPACT_ATOMS: atom_id res chain seq x y z
N GLY A 1 16.85 -6.75 5.62
CA GLY A 1 17.13 -7.78 4.74
C GLY A 1 16.45 -7.87 3.38
N ILE A 2 15.49 -8.77 3.22
CA ILE A 2 14.91 -9.15 1.92
C ILE A 2 14.15 -7.99 1.26
N ALA A 3 13.33 -7.27 2.01
CA ALA A 3 12.55 -6.13 1.51
C ALA A 3 13.46 -5.03 0.94
N LEU A 4 14.56 -4.71 1.60
CA LEU A 4 15.52 -3.70 1.15
C LEU A 4 16.20 -4.14 -0.17
N LYS A 5 16.60 -5.42 -0.26
CA LYS A 5 17.18 -5.98 -1.50
C LYS A 5 16.17 -5.92 -2.65
N GLN A 6 14.91 -6.25 -2.41
CA GLN A 6 13.84 -6.16 -3.40
C GLN A 6 13.60 -4.72 -3.85
N LEU A 7 13.59 -3.76 -2.93
CA LEU A 7 13.46 -2.35 -3.26
C LEU A 7 14.62 -1.86 -4.18
N ILE A 8 15.85 -2.25 -3.87
CA ILE A 8 17.03 -1.85 -4.66
C ILE A 8 17.00 -2.48 -6.06
N THR A 9 16.57 -3.74 -6.18
CA THR A 9 16.56 -4.48 -7.44
C THR A 9 15.28 -4.29 -8.27
N ALA A 10 14.23 -3.66 -7.70
CA ALA A 10 12.96 -3.44 -8.37
C ALA A 10 13.13 -2.70 -9.70
N ARG A 11 12.57 -3.27 -10.76
CA ARG A 11 12.49 -2.60 -12.08
C ARG A 11 11.42 -1.52 -12.02
N LYS A 12 11.60 -0.48 -12.84
CA LYS A 12 10.55 0.54 -13.03
C LYS A 12 9.38 -0.09 -13.79
N VAL A 13 8.24 -0.18 -13.15
CA VAL A 13 7.01 -0.72 -13.70
C VAL A 13 5.98 0.39 -13.66
N SER A 14 5.16 0.54 -14.69
CA SER A 14 3.99 1.39 -14.64
C SER A 14 2.81 0.63 -14.04
N CYS A 15 2.01 1.33 -13.28
CA CYS A 15 0.88 0.74 -12.58
C CYS A 15 -0.29 1.73 -12.55
N THR A 16 -1.50 1.20 -12.70
CA THR A 16 -2.75 1.91 -12.48
C THR A 16 -3.42 1.35 -11.23
N LEU A 17 -3.70 2.22 -10.28
CA LEU A 17 -4.52 1.91 -9.12
C LEU A 17 -5.95 2.41 -9.39
N THR A 18 -6.92 1.55 -9.27
CA THR A 18 -8.33 1.92 -9.27
C THR A 18 -8.86 1.77 -7.85
N LEU A 19 -9.29 2.89 -7.28
CA LEU A 19 -9.80 3.00 -5.92
C LEU A 19 -11.32 3.19 -5.99
N GLU A 20 -12.07 2.36 -5.28
CA GLU A 20 -13.52 2.45 -5.21
C GLU A 20 -13.96 2.62 -3.76
N ASP A 21 -14.74 3.66 -3.51
CA ASP A 21 -15.46 3.85 -2.25
C ASP A 21 -16.95 3.56 -2.50
N LYS A 22 -17.37 2.35 -2.15
CA LYS A 22 -18.76 1.90 -2.35
C LYS A 22 -19.76 2.61 -1.44
N VAL A 23 -19.28 3.19 -0.33
CA VAL A 23 -20.16 3.91 0.62
C VAL A 23 -20.56 5.27 0.04
N HIS A 24 -19.61 5.95 -0.62
CA HIS A 24 -19.85 7.29 -1.17
C HIS A 24 -20.01 7.30 -2.69
N ASP A 25 -20.09 6.12 -3.32
CA ASP A 25 -20.17 5.94 -4.78
C ASP A 25 -19.09 6.73 -5.55
N LYS A 26 -17.86 6.65 -5.05
CA LYS A 26 -16.69 7.31 -5.64
C LYS A 26 -15.77 6.30 -6.27
N LYS A 27 -15.22 6.67 -7.43
CA LYS A 27 -14.20 5.91 -8.12
C LYS A 27 -13.09 6.84 -8.59
N GLU A 28 -11.87 6.49 -8.27
CA GLU A 28 -10.67 7.23 -8.63
C GLU A 28 -9.67 6.31 -9.33
N SER A 29 -8.94 6.85 -10.32
CA SER A 29 -7.84 6.15 -10.98
C SER A 29 -6.56 6.95 -10.78
N VAL A 30 -5.52 6.28 -10.26
CA VAL A 30 -4.21 6.87 -9.98
C VAL A 30 -3.17 6.18 -10.86
N GLU A 31 -2.56 6.97 -11.74
CA GLU A 31 -1.49 6.49 -12.62
C GLU A 31 -0.12 6.66 -11.98
N LEU A 32 0.63 5.57 -11.89
CA LEU A 32 1.98 5.54 -11.33
C LEU A 32 2.98 5.04 -12.39
N PRO A 33 3.52 5.91 -13.25
CA PRO A 33 4.43 5.51 -14.33
C PRO A 33 5.76 4.94 -13.83
N ARG A 34 6.11 5.19 -12.59
CA ARG A 34 7.30 4.62 -11.90
C ARG A 34 6.88 4.04 -10.56
N PHE A 35 6.06 3.02 -10.62
CA PHE A 35 5.59 2.34 -9.43
C PHE A 35 6.74 1.60 -8.71
N LEU A 36 6.78 1.70 -7.40
CA LEU A 36 7.67 0.94 -6.54
C LEU A 36 6.91 -0.09 -5.72
N PHE A 37 5.95 0.36 -4.92
CA PHE A 37 5.07 -0.52 -4.15
C PHE A 37 3.79 0.21 -3.72
N VAL A 38 2.82 -0.55 -3.31
CA VAL A 38 1.65 -0.11 -2.56
C VAL A 38 1.44 -1.04 -1.39
N THR A 39 1.15 -0.49 -0.24
CA THR A 39 0.61 -1.24 0.90
C THR A 39 -0.88 -0.97 1.00
N CYS A 40 -1.65 -1.98 1.40
CA CYS A 40 -3.08 -1.89 1.61
C CYS A 40 -3.36 -2.50 2.98
N MET A 41 -3.81 -1.71 3.92
CA MET A 41 -3.85 -2.04 5.33
C MET A 41 -5.18 -1.66 5.96
N SER A 42 -5.58 -2.39 6.99
CA SER A 42 -6.69 -2.05 7.89
C SER A 42 -6.20 -1.53 9.25
N HIS A 43 -4.88 -1.40 9.45
CA HIS A 43 -4.26 -0.92 10.68
C HIS A 43 -3.00 -0.12 10.38
N ARG A 44 -2.49 0.62 11.36
CA ARG A 44 -1.44 1.63 11.17
C ARG A 44 -0.06 1.05 10.87
N TYR A 45 0.26 -0.11 11.45
CA TYR A 45 1.61 -0.63 11.50
C TYR A 45 1.78 -1.86 10.63
N GLU A 46 2.91 -1.96 9.97
CA GLU A 46 3.41 -3.20 9.40
C GLU A 46 4.57 -3.73 10.25
N GLY A 47 4.93 -5.01 10.06
CA GLY A 47 5.96 -5.68 10.82
C GLY A 47 7.23 -4.85 10.99
N GLY A 48 7.81 -4.85 12.20
CA GLY A 48 8.98 -4.05 12.54
C GLY A 48 8.72 -2.62 12.99
N GLY A 49 7.45 -2.22 13.20
CA GLY A 49 7.07 -0.92 13.76
C GLY A 49 6.95 0.21 12.73
N PHE A 50 6.96 -0.10 11.44
CA PHE A 50 6.72 0.90 10.40
C PHE A 50 5.24 1.30 10.38
N MET A 51 4.96 2.58 10.55
CA MET A 51 3.63 3.16 10.49
C MET A 51 3.32 3.61 9.05
N PHE A 52 3.01 2.66 8.16
CA PHE A 52 2.74 3.00 6.75
C PHE A 52 1.41 3.71 6.53
N CYS A 53 0.41 3.41 7.33
CA CYS A 53 -0.92 4.03 7.22
C CYS A 53 -1.33 4.67 8.57
N PRO A 54 -0.74 5.82 8.95
CA PRO A 54 -1.00 6.48 10.24
C PRO A 54 -2.47 6.73 10.57
N PRO A 55 -3.34 7.09 9.59
CA PRO A 55 -4.76 7.34 9.86
C PRO A 55 -5.60 6.07 9.96
N ALA A 56 -5.05 4.88 9.62
CA ALA A 56 -5.82 3.65 9.53
C ALA A 56 -6.54 3.29 10.84
N VAL A 57 -7.80 2.87 10.68
CA VAL A 57 -8.69 2.43 11.76
C VAL A 57 -9.24 1.06 11.41
N ASP A 58 -9.07 0.09 12.27
CA ASP A 58 -9.32 -1.34 12.02
C ASP A 58 -10.80 -1.76 11.97
N HIS A 59 -11.72 -0.85 12.26
CA HIS A 59 -13.16 -1.12 12.37
C HIS A 59 -14.07 -0.17 11.57
N ASP A 60 -13.51 0.69 10.72
CA ASP A 60 -14.27 1.68 9.93
C ASP A 60 -14.75 1.14 8.57
N GLY A 61 -14.34 -0.08 8.21
CA GLY A 61 -14.73 -0.73 6.94
C GLY A 61 -14.00 -0.18 5.72
N VAL A 62 -12.90 0.52 5.91
CA VAL A 62 -12.09 1.14 4.87
C VAL A 62 -10.70 0.50 4.84
N LEU A 63 -10.09 0.47 3.68
CA LEU A 63 -8.69 0.14 3.47
C LEU A 63 -7.89 1.43 3.37
N ASP A 64 -6.83 1.51 4.13
CA ASP A 64 -5.83 2.57 4.01
C ASP A 64 -4.68 2.11 3.14
N LEU A 65 -4.28 2.96 2.21
CA LEU A 65 -3.27 2.65 1.23
C LEU A 65 -2.13 3.66 1.28
N CYS A 66 -0.91 3.15 1.23
CA CYS A 66 0.28 3.94 0.98
C CYS A 66 0.86 3.54 -0.38
N SER A 67 0.78 4.43 -1.37
CA SER A 67 1.38 4.21 -2.68
C SER A 67 2.70 4.95 -2.81
N VAL A 68 3.71 4.29 -3.36
CA VAL A 68 5.03 4.86 -3.60
C VAL A 68 5.39 4.72 -5.07
N GLY A 69 5.56 5.86 -5.72
CA GLY A 69 5.91 5.94 -7.13
C GLY A 69 6.47 7.30 -7.51
N ASN A 70 7.04 7.39 -8.71
CA ASN A 70 7.65 8.64 -9.23
C ASN A 70 8.76 9.24 -8.34
N ILE A 71 9.42 8.42 -7.57
CA ILE A 71 10.45 8.79 -6.61
C ILE A 71 11.74 8.01 -6.89
N SER A 72 12.89 8.59 -6.58
CA SER A 72 14.17 7.87 -6.65
C SER A 72 14.31 6.87 -5.50
N LYS A 73 14.95 5.74 -5.75
CA LYS A 73 15.19 4.71 -4.72
C LYS A 73 15.97 5.24 -3.53
N GLY A 74 16.93 6.15 -3.78
CA GLY A 74 17.70 6.80 -2.72
C GLY A 74 16.83 7.65 -1.81
N LEU A 75 15.86 8.38 -2.38
CA LEU A 75 14.94 9.19 -1.58
C LEU A 75 13.95 8.31 -0.79
N VAL A 76 13.54 7.15 -1.33
CA VAL A 76 12.76 6.16 -0.56
C VAL A 76 13.54 5.68 0.66
N LEU A 77 14.84 5.37 0.49
CA LEU A 77 15.69 4.93 1.61
C LEU A 77 15.82 6.01 2.69
N LEU A 78 15.89 7.29 2.28
CA LEU A 78 15.90 8.41 3.22
C LEU A 78 14.53 8.64 3.90
N ALA A 79 13.45 8.31 3.21
CA ALA A 79 12.09 8.42 3.75
C ALA A 79 11.75 7.28 4.73
N LEU A 80 12.37 6.10 4.61
CA LEU A 80 12.06 4.93 5.46
C LEU A 80 12.13 5.23 6.97
N PRO A 81 13.16 5.90 7.52
CA PRO A 81 13.18 6.24 8.94
C PRO A 81 12.00 7.11 9.37
N THR A 82 11.47 7.95 8.50
CA THR A 82 10.32 8.80 8.83
C THR A 82 9.01 8.02 8.91
N ALA A 83 8.97 6.82 8.33
CA ALA A 83 7.80 5.93 8.40
C ALA A 83 7.60 5.34 9.81
N PHE A 84 8.63 5.25 10.65
CA PHE A 84 8.47 4.89 12.07
C PHE A 84 7.63 5.91 12.85
N PHE A 85 7.62 7.16 12.37
CA PHE A 85 6.89 8.26 12.98
C PHE A 85 5.64 8.66 12.16
N GLY A 86 5.30 7.90 11.11
CA GLY A 86 4.19 8.21 10.21
C GLY A 86 4.37 9.50 9.39
N LYS A 87 5.61 10.00 9.26
CA LYS A 87 5.92 11.30 8.61
C LYS A 87 6.41 11.15 7.15
N HIS A 88 6.36 9.97 6.57
CA HIS A 88 6.86 9.71 5.21
C HIS A 88 6.02 10.37 4.09
N TYR A 89 4.77 10.74 4.36
CA TYR A 89 3.89 11.42 3.39
C TYR A 89 4.32 12.86 3.05
N PHE A 90 5.25 13.45 3.79
CA PHE A 90 5.88 14.72 3.40
C PHE A 90 6.81 14.57 2.20
N VAL A 91 7.18 13.35 1.84
CA VAL A 91 8.07 13.08 0.71
C VAL A 91 7.25 12.95 -0.56
N LYS A 92 7.51 13.83 -1.54
CA LYS A 92 6.84 13.80 -2.85
C LYS A 92 7.03 12.45 -3.53
N GLY A 93 5.92 11.85 -3.95
CA GLY A 93 5.89 10.51 -4.56
C GLY A 93 5.46 9.41 -3.60
N ILE A 94 5.18 9.75 -2.33
CA ILE A 94 4.51 8.90 -1.36
C ILE A 94 3.14 9.49 -1.10
N ASN A 95 2.08 8.72 -1.35
CA ASN A 95 0.71 9.22 -1.26
C ASN A 95 -0.16 8.29 -0.42
N ALA A 96 -1.05 8.89 0.36
CA ALA A 96 -2.09 8.19 1.10
C ALA A 96 -3.39 8.16 0.28
N HIS A 97 -4.09 7.05 0.33
CA HIS A 97 -5.42 6.90 -0.23
C HIS A 97 -6.28 6.08 0.73
N THR A 98 -7.59 6.20 0.58
CA THR A 98 -8.57 5.36 1.27
C THR A 98 -9.56 4.81 0.27
N ALA A 99 -10.00 3.57 0.46
CA ALA A 99 -10.98 2.93 -0.42
C ALA A 99 -11.65 1.75 0.29
N THR A 100 -12.85 1.38 -0.11
CA THR A 100 -13.45 0.10 0.31
C THR A 100 -12.95 -1.05 -0.55
N GLN A 101 -12.46 -0.74 -1.75
CA GLN A 101 -11.90 -1.70 -2.69
C GLN A 101 -10.78 -1.04 -3.51
N MET A 102 -9.71 -1.77 -3.73
CA MET A 102 -8.62 -1.39 -4.62
C MET A 102 -8.42 -2.46 -5.69
N SER A 103 -8.18 -2.03 -6.92
CA SER A 103 -7.66 -2.87 -7.99
C SER A 103 -6.34 -2.30 -8.50
N ILE A 104 -5.40 -3.17 -8.83
CA ILE A 104 -4.12 -2.80 -9.41
C ILE A 104 -3.93 -3.51 -10.75
N THR A 105 -3.44 -2.76 -11.73
CA THR A 105 -3.00 -3.29 -13.02
C THR A 105 -1.61 -2.77 -13.34
N ALA A 106 -0.67 -3.66 -13.60
CA ALA A 106 0.73 -3.34 -13.81
C ALA A 106 1.24 -3.80 -15.18
N SER A 107 2.18 -3.05 -15.76
CA SER A 107 2.81 -3.38 -17.05
C SER A 107 3.67 -4.65 -17.01
N ALA A 108 4.11 -5.07 -15.82
CA ALA A 108 4.87 -6.31 -15.59
C ALA A 108 4.40 -7.00 -14.29
N PRO A 109 4.63 -8.31 -14.14
CA PRO A 109 4.27 -9.03 -12.91
C PRO A 109 4.98 -8.45 -11.69
N LEU A 110 4.21 -8.14 -10.66
CA LEU A 110 4.66 -7.65 -9.35
C LEU A 110 4.59 -8.78 -8.33
N TRP A 111 5.48 -8.75 -7.35
CA TRP A 111 5.39 -9.60 -6.18
C TRP A 111 4.24 -9.15 -5.28
N VAL A 112 3.41 -10.09 -4.88
CA VAL A 112 2.32 -9.87 -3.91
C VAL A 112 2.73 -10.51 -2.60
N HIS A 113 2.63 -9.73 -1.52
CA HIS A 113 2.87 -10.15 -0.15
C HIS A 113 1.58 -10.02 0.63
N THR A 114 1.30 -10.97 1.50
CA THR A 114 0.22 -10.93 2.48
C THR A 114 0.78 -11.34 3.83
N ASP A 115 0.57 -10.52 4.86
CA ASP A 115 1.04 -10.77 6.24
C ASP A 115 2.53 -11.13 6.32
N GLY A 116 3.37 -10.47 5.51
CA GLY A 116 4.81 -10.69 5.49
C GLY A 116 5.29 -11.85 4.62
N GLU A 117 4.39 -12.66 4.05
CA GLU A 117 4.72 -13.77 3.19
C GLU A 117 4.56 -13.44 1.70
N VAL A 118 5.50 -13.91 0.89
CA VAL A 118 5.41 -13.80 -0.58
C VAL A 118 4.45 -14.86 -1.08
N THR A 119 3.33 -14.44 -1.64
CA THR A 119 2.30 -15.36 -2.12
C THR A 119 2.48 -15.72 -3.59
N ARG A 120 2.60 -14.72 -4.47
CA ARG A 120 2.66 -14.92 -5.93
C ARG A 120 3.18 -13.71 -6.67
N LYS A 121 3.43 -13.88 -7.98
CA LYS A 121 3.57 -12.77 -8.94
C LYS A 121 2.27 -12.59 -9.71
N SER A 122 1.83 -11.34 -9.88
CA SER A 122 0.66 -11.01 -10.67
C SER A 122 0.82 -9.66 -11.38
N ARG A 123 0.18 -9.50 -12.53
CA ARG A 123 0.03 -8.20 -13.21
C ARG A 123 -1.19 -7.43 -12.73
N GLY A 124 -2.11 -8.11 -12.07
CA GLY A 124 -3.31 -7.50 -11.53
C GLY A 124 -3.86 -8.30 -10.37
N PHE A 125 -4.40 -7.60 -9.41
CA PHE A 125 -5.15 -8.16 -8.29
C PHE A 125 -6.13 -7.12 -7.74
N ARG A 126 -7.05 -7.61 -6.95
CA ARG A 126 -8.05 -6.81 -6.27
C ARG A 126 -8.05 -7.13 -4.79
N VAL A 127 -8.20 -6.10 -3.98
CA VAL A 127 -8.37 -6.17 -2.53
C VAL A 127 -9.67 -5.48 -2.18
N GLU A 128 -10.44 -6.08 -1.31
CA GLU A 128 -11.72 -5.56 -0.83
C GLU A 128 -11.77 -5.66 0.69
N CYS A 129 -12.24 -4.61 1.35
CA CYS A 129 -12.55 -4.65 2.76
C CYS A 129 -13.87 -5.43 2.96
N LEU A 130 -13.85 -6.37 3.89
CA LEU A 130 -15.05 -7.10 4.33
C LEU A 130 -15.35 -6.70 5.77
N PRO A 131 -16.14 -5.63 6.00
CA PRO A 131 -16.42 -5.13 7.33
C PRO A 131 -17.08 -6.18 8.20
N GLY A 132 -16.62 -6.32 9.46
CA GLY A 132 -17.20 -7.23 10.43
C GLY A 132 -17.00 -8.73 10.15
N ALA A 133 -16.12 -9.09 9.20
CA ALA A 133 -15.86 -10.50 8.86
C ALA A 133 -15.20 -11.28 10.01
N ILE A 134 -14.50 -10.59 10.92
CA ILE A 134 -13.84 -11.18 12.09
C ILE A 134 -14.36 -10.49 13.35
N ARG A 135 -14.72 -11.28 14.36
CA ARG A 135 -15.03 -10.81 15.71
C ARG A 135 -13.87 -11.20 16.61
N MET A 136 -13.27 -10.21 17.26
CA MET A 136 -12.22 -10.44 18.26
C MET A 136 -12.78 -10.19 19.64
N ILE A 137 -12.46 -11.08 20.58
CA ILE A 137 -12.71 -10.86 22.00
C ILE A 137 -11.52 -10.02 22.53
N THR A 138 -11.81 -8.80 22.93
CA THR A 138 -10.85 -7.96 23.63
C THR A 138 -11.05 -8.11 25.11
N PRO A 139 -9.95 -8.17 25.90
CA PRO A 139 -10.03 -8.25 27.36
C PRO A 139 -10.64 -7.00 27.97
#